data_678254e8a76016664908a87bca57d856
#
_entry.id   678254e8a76016664908a87bca57d856
#
_cell.length_a   1.000
_cell.length_b   1.000
_cell.length_c   1.000
_cell.angle_alpha   90.00
_cell.angle_beta   90.00
_cell.angle_gamma   90.00
#
_symmetry.space_group_name_H-M   'P 1'
#
loop_
_entity.id
_entity.type
_entity.pdbx_description
1 polymer ?
#
loop_
_entity_poly.entity_id
_entity_poly.type
_entity_poly.pdbx_seq_one_letter_code
_entity_poly.pdbx_strand_id
1 'polypeptide(L)'
;MKSGGLHRQPTPSKLSAHASPEHAGQPAGFWRRSRAYGADWLLLAPFMALVLRSPLVTAWADMRDLNTLLQDWLLDRLLEASGPIPSPLALARTLMEDAPLLASVEAQIVQLSLAVTQAAVFAAITAGLYFIGFEASAWQATPGKRWLGLKVVDLHGTRIGWGRASARFLAGTLSWLTLNLGHALAGWRADGRALHDLVAGTRVVTRQPVRQRSGDRSE
;
A
#
# COMPACT_ATOMS: atom_id res chain seq x y z
N MET A 1 -24.35 36.73 68.46
CA MET A 1 -23.48 35.61 68.09
C MET A 1 -23.91 35.10 66.73
N LYS A 2 -23.15 35.40 65.66
CA LYS A 2 -23.43 34.94 64.26
C LYS A 2 -22.24 34.09 63.85
N SER A 3 -22.46 32.77 63.70
CA SER A 3 -21.48 31.81 63.20
C SER A 3 -21.37 31.95 61.66
N GLY A 4 -20.18 32.32 61.19
CA GLY A 4 -19.85 32.38 59.76
C GLY A 4 -19.57 30.98 59.23
N GLY A 5 -20.43 30.54 58.31
CA GLY A 5 -20.22 29.33 57.52
C GLY A 5 -19.13 29.54 56.45
N LEU A 6 -18.01 28.83 56.60
CA LEU A 6 -16.96 28.75 55.58
C LEU A 6 -17.47 27.95 54.39
N HIS A 7 -17.76 28.61 53.32
CA HIS A 7 -18.08 28.04 52.02
C HIS A 7 -16.77 27.46 51.44
N ARG A 8 -16.56 26.14 51.58
CA ARG A 8 -15.49 25.43 50.87
C ARG A 8 -15.88 25.44 49.40
N GLN A 9 -15.13 26.15 48.57
CA GLN A 9 -15.17 25.99 47.13
C GLN A 9 -14.70 24.58 46.74
N PRO A 10 -15.38 23.88 45.85
CA PRO A 10 -14.90 22.60 45.36
C PRO A 10 -13.62 22.81 44.55
N THR A 11 -12.57 22.09 44.91
CA THR A 11 -11.34 22.00 44.14
C THR A 11 -11.67 21.54 42.71
N PRO A 12 -11.12 22.18 41.66
CA PRO A 12 -11.35 21.73 40.28
C PRO A 12 -10.77 20.32 40.17
N SER A 13 -11.68 19.37 39.96
CA SER A 13 -11.36 18.00 39.61
C SER A 13 -10.41 17.99 38.43
N LYS A 14 -9.44 17.06 38.44
CA LYS A 14 -8.55 16.73 37.32
C LYS A 14 -9.35 16.26 36.10
N LEU A 15 -10.08 17.17 35.47
CA LEU A 15 -10.67 16.92 34.17
C LEU A 15 -9.54 16.90 33.12
N SER A 16 -9.23 15.69 32.67
CA SER A 16 -8.75 15.35 31.35
C SER A 16 -8.06 16.49 30.60
N ALA A 17 -6.74 16.40 30.54
CA ALA A 17 -5.93 17.09 29.53
C ALA A 17 -6.37 16.60 28.14
N HIS A 18 -7.48 17.12 27.65
CA HIS A 18 -7.76 17.10 26.23
C HIS A 18 -6.64 17.90 25.57
N ALA A 19 -5.71 17.21 24.94
CA ALA A 19 -4.68 17.84 24.15
C ALA A 19 -5.39 18.78 23.16
N SER A 20 -5.13 20.07 23.33
CA SER A 20 -5.71 21.11 22.46
C SER A 20 -5.44 20.79 21.00
N PRO A 21 -6.40 21.03 20.07
CA PRO A 21 -6.22 20.73 18.64
C PRO A 21 -5.01 21.41 17.98
N GLU A 22 -4.44 22.41 18.63
CA GLU A 22 -3.24 23.13 18.16
C GLU A 22 -1.97 22.29 18.07
N HIS A 23 -1.89 21.12 18.73
CA HIS A 23 -0.72 20.23 18.69
C HIS A 23 -0.74 19.25 17.50
N ALA A 24 -1.85 19.18 16.79
CA ALA A 24 -1.94 18.37 15.59
C ALA A 24 -1.49 19.20 14.40
N GLY A 25 -0.26 19.01 13.94
CA GLY A 25 0.34 19.72 12.80
C GLY A 25 -0.62 19.90 11.60
N GLN A 26 -0.33 20.85 10.72
CA GLN A 26 -1.19 21.14 9.56
C GLN A 26 -1.32 19.90 8.65
N PRO A 27 -2.51 19.65 8.05
CA PRO A 27 -2.68 18.58 7.07
C PRO A 27 -1.67 18.68 5.94
N ALA A 28 -1.08 17.56 5.58
CA ALA A 28 -0.12 17.52 4.48
C ALA A 28 -0.84 17.59 3.13
N GLY A 29 -0.42 18.50 2.27
CA GLY A 29 -0.96 18.62 0.91
C GLY A 29 -0.69 17.37 0.06
N PHE A 30 -1.58 17.12 -0.92
CA PHE A 30 -1.55 15.95 -1.80
C PHE A 30 -0.16 15.72 -2.44
N TRP A 31 0.41 16.71 -3.12
CA TRP A 31 1.69 16.57 -3.81
C TRP A 31 2.86 16.22 -2.89
N ARG A 32 2.85 16.73 -1.67
CA ARG A 32 3.89 16.42 -0.69
C ARG A 32 3.79 14.95 -0.24
N ARG A 33 2.56 14.44 -0.09
CA ARG A 33 2.29 13.03 0.23
C ARG A 33 2.67 12.11 -0.93
N SER A 34 2.34 12.49 -2.18
CA SER A 34 2.66 11.71 -3.38
C SER A 34 4.17 11.60 -3.58
N ARG A 35 4.92 12.69 -3.40
CA ARG A 35 6.40 12.66 -3.44
C ARG A 35 7.00 11.80 -2.34
N ALA A 36 6.45 11.84 -1.12
CA ALA A 36 6.88 10.97 -0.04
C ALA A 36 6.67 9.51 -0.38
N TYR A 37 5.51 9.18 -0.93
CA TYR A 37 5.16 7.83 -1.35
C TYR A 37 6.05 7.34 -2.49
N GLY A 38 6.34 8.18 -3.49
CA GLY A 38 7.28 7.85 -4.56
C GLY A 38 8.70 7.60 -4.04
N ALA A 39 9.18 8.41 -3.09
CA ALA A 39 10.46 8.20 -2.44
C ALA A 39 10.50 6.87 -1.65
N ASP A 40 9.42 6.52 -0.96
CA ASP A 40 9.31 5.23 -0.26
C ASP A 40 9.40 4.05 -1.23
N TRP A 41 8.73 4.12 -2.39
CA TRP A 41 8.83 3.08 -3.42
C TRP A 41 10.22 2.98 -4.03
N LEU A 42 10.92 4.10 -4.26
CA LEU A 42 12.32 4.08 -4.72
C LEU A 42 13.25 3.42 -3.71
N LEU A 43 13.04 3.67 -2.42
CA LEU A 43 13.80 3.01 -1.35
C LEU A 43 13.48 1.52 -1.24
N LEU A 44 12.23 1.15 -1.47
CA LEU A 44 11.78 -0.23 -1.37
C LEU A 44 12.14 -1.06 -2.62
N ALA A 45 12.31 -0.43 -3.78
CA ALA A 45 12.53 -1.08 -5.06
C ALA A 45 13.67 -2.12 -5.07
N PRO A 46 14.88 -1.86 -4.52
CA PRO A 46 15.95 -2.86 -4.53
C PRO A 46 15.60 -4.12 -3.69
N PHE A 47 14.89 -3.93 -2.58
CA PHE A 47 14.41 -5.06 -1.76
C PHE A 47 13.32 -5.84 -2.50
N MET A 48 12.40 -5.14 -3.16
CA MET A 48 11.39 -5.78 -4.00
C MET A 48 12.02 -6.55 -5.14
N ALA A 49 13.01 -5.99 -5.84
CA ALA A 49 13.73 -6.68 -6.90
C ALA A 49 14.41 -7.97 -6.42
N LEU A 50 15.00 -7.93 -5.23
CA LEU A 50 15.63 -9.11 -4.62
C LEU A 50 14.59 -10.18 -4.25
N VAL A 51 13.54 -9.80 -3.55
CA VAL A 51 12.49 -10.72 -3.05
C VAL A 51 11.67 -11.32 -4.18
N LEU A 52 11.37 -10.52 -5.21
CA LEU A 52 10.55 -10.96 -6.34
C LEU A 52 11.34 -11.65 -7.45
N ARG A 53 12.68 -11.67 -7.37
CA ARG A 53 13.52 -12.26 -8.41
C ARG A 53 13.11 -13.69 -8.75
N SER A 54 13.00 -14.55 -7.73
CA SER A 54 12.67 -15.96 -7.93
C SER A 54 11.30 -16.16 -8.57
N PRO A 55 10.19 -15.69 -7.98
CA PRO A 55 8.87 -15.91 -8.55
C PRO A 55 8.68 -15.25 -9.93
N LEU A 56 9.36 -14.13 -10.21
CA LEU A 56 9.28 -13.49 -11.53
C LEU A 56 10.06 -14.26 -12.60
N VAL A 57 11.22 -14.83 -12.24
CA VAL A 57 11.98 -15.71 -13.15
C VAL A 57 11.19 -16.97 -13.46
N THR A 58 10.54 -17.58 -12.45
CA THR A 58 9.68 -18.75 -12.64
C THR A 58 8.49 -18.39 -13.55
N ALA A 59 7.76 -17.33 -13.25
CA ALA A 59 6.63 -16.89 -14.08
C ALA A 59 7.02 -16.59 -15.54
N TRP A 60 8.21 -16.02 -15.74
CA TRP A 60 8.74 -15.78 -17.07
C TRP A 60 9.09 -17.09 -17.80
N ALA A 61 9.67 -18.07 -17.11
CA ALA A 61 9.94 -19.39 -17.67
C ALA A 61 8.64 -20.10 -18.06
N ASP A 62 7.65 -20.15 -17.15
CA ASP A 62 6.33 -20.76 -17.41
C ASP A 62 5.62 -20.13 -18.60
N MET A 63 5.67 -18.78 -18.73
CA MET A 63 5.09 -18.07 -19.86
C MET A 63 5.80 -18.43 -21.17
N ARG A 64 7.13 -18.54 -21.14
CA ARG A 64 7.91 -18.91 -22.32
C ARG A 64 7.61 -20.36 -22.74
N ASP A 65 7.54 -21.27 -21.77
CA ASP A 65 7.24 -22.68 -22.01
C ASP A 65 5.83 -22.87 -22.59
N LEU A 66 4.84 -22.13 -22.10
CA LEU A 66 3.50 -22.08 -22.69
C LEU A 66 3.53 -21.57 -24.13
N ASN A 67 4.28 -20.50 -24.39
CA ASN A 67 4.42 -19.97 -25.75
C ASN A 67 5.07 -20.98 -26.71
N THR A 68 6.14 -21.67 -26.26
CA THR A 68 6.81 -22.70 -27.02
C THR A 68 5.87 -23.88 -27.32
N LEU A 69 5.14 -24.36 -26.32
CA LEU A 69 4.16 -25.42 -26.48
C LEU A 69 3.12 -25.10 -27.57
N LEU A 70 2.61 -23.88 -27.58
CA LEU A 70 1.62 -23.46 -28.57
C LEU A 70 2.23 -23.28 -29.96
N GLN A 71 3.47 -22.79 -30.03
CA GLN A 71 4.19 -22.64 -31.30
C GLN A 71 4.52 -24.00 -31.93
N ASP A 72 5.02 -24.95 -31.14
CA ASP A 72 5.35 -26.29 -31.60
C ASP A 72 4.10 -27.02 -32.08
N TRP A 73 3.01 -26.96 -31.33
CA TRP A 73 1.73 -27.51 -31.75
C TRP A 73 1.23 -26.90 -33.08
N LEU A 74 1.32 -25.59 -33.22
CA LEU A 74 0.89 -24.91 -34.44
C LEU A 74 1.77 -25.33 -35.64
N LEU A 75 3.09 -25.39 -35.41
CA LEU A 75 4.03 -25.78 -36.44
C LEU A 75 3.77 -27.22 -36.92
N ASP A 76 3.56 -28.16 -35.98
CA ASP A 76 3.25 -29.55 -36.31
C ASP A 76 1.97 -29.65 -37.13
N ARG A 77 0.91 -28.94 -36.79
CA ARG A 77 -0.35 -28.92 -37.52
C ARG A 77 -0.21 -28.33 -38.96
N LEU A 78 0.65 -27.31 -39.11
CA LEU A 78 0.91 -26.72 -40.43
C LEU A 78 1.77 -27.62 -41.30
N LEU A 79 2.71 -28.37 -40.72
CA LEU A 79 3.56 -29.32 -41.43
C LEU A 79 2.81 -30.61 -41.81
N GLU A 80 1.87 -31.08 -40.99
CA GLU A 80 1.03 -32.25 -41.24
C GLU A 80 -0.03 -31.98 -42.31
N ALA A 81 -0.36 -30.73 -42.56
CA ALA A 81 -1.37 -30.34 -43.55
C ALA A 81 -0.88 -30.65 -44.98
N SER A 82 -1.36 -31.75 -45.56
CA SER A 82 -1.06 -32.20 -46.94
C SER A 82 -1.80 -31.40 -48.02
N GLY A 83 -2.42 -30.26 -47.64
CA GLY A 83 -3.30 -29.46 -48.50
C GLY A 83 -3.13 -27.96 -48.27
N PRO A 84 -4.12 -27.13 -48.68
CA PRO A 84 -4.07 -25.70 -48.45
C PRO A 84 -4.02 -25.38 -46.94
N ILE A 85 -3.35 -24.27 -46.56
CA ILE A 85 -3.22 -23.81 -45.17
C ILE A 85 -4.60 -23.78 -44.50
N PRO A 86 -4.76 -24.45 -43.34
CA PRO A 86 -6.03 -24.47 -42.61
C PRO A 86 -6.53 -23.06 -42.29
N SER A 87 -7.82 -22.84 -42.38
CA SER A 87 -8.40 -21.55 -41.94
C SER A 87 -8.21 -21.34 -40.42
N PRO A 88 -8.16 -20.08 -39.93
CA PRO A 88 -8.06 -19.82 -38.48
C PRO A 88 -9.15 -20.50 -37.65
N LEU A 89 -10.35 -20.64 -38.21
CA LEU A 89 -11.46 -21.33 -37.55
C LEU A 89 -11.21 -22.84 -37.48
N ALA A 90 -10.66 -23.45 -38.50
CA ALA A 90 -10.30 -24.88 -38.52
C ALA A 90 -9.20 -25.16 -37.49
N LEU A 91 -8.16 -24.33 -37.41
CA LEU A 91 -7.11 -24.42 -36.41
C LEU A 91 -7.65 -24.26 -34.98
N ALA A 92 -8.52 -23.28 -34.75
CA ALA A 92 -9.15 -23.08 -33.46
C ALA A 92 -9.99 -24.32 -33.01
N ARG A 93 -10.70 -24.92 -33.98
CA ARG A 93 -11.44 -26.15 -33.67
C ARG A 93 -10.54 -27.32 -33.34
N THR A 94 -9.47 -27.55 -34.11
CA THR A 94 -8.49 -28.61 -33.84
C THR A 94 -7.82 -28.41 -32.45
N LEU A 95 -7.50 -27.18 -32.08
CA LEU A 95 -6.97 -26.85 -30.78
C LEU A 95 -7.93 -27.21 -29.64
N MET A 96 -9.22 -26.93 -29.80
CA MET A 96 -10.25 -27.25 -28.83
C MET A 96 -10.54 -28.76 -28.70
N GLU A 97 -10.21 -29.53 -29.73
CA GLU A 97 -10.41 -30.98 -29.79
C GLU A 97 -9.16 -31.75 -29.32
N ASP A 98 -8.01 -31.09 -29.18
CA ASP A 98 -6.73 -31.68 -28.77
C ASP A 98 -6.63 -31.78 -27.23
N ALA A 99 -7.19 -32.84 -26.66
CA ALA A 99 -7.24 -33.05 -25.22
C ALA A 99 -5.83 -33.08 -24.54
N PRO A 100 -4.79 -33.73 -25.12
CA PRO A 100 -3.42 -33.67 -24.58
C PRO A 100 -2.86 -32.25 -24.52
N LEU A 101 -3.06 -31.46 -25.57
CA LEU A 101 -2.64 -30.06 -25.59
C LEU A 101 -3.35 -29.25 -24.51
N LEU A 102 -4.68 -29.36 -24.42
CA LEU A 102 -5.47 -28.64 -23.44
C LEU A 102 -5.04 -28.98 -22.00
N ALA A 103 -4.78 -30.24 -21.70
CA ALA A 103 -4.26 -30.66 -20.39
C ALA A 103 -2.88 -30.04 -20.09
N SER A 104 -1.99 -29.96 -21.11
CA SER A 104 -0.67 -29.32 -20.96
C SER A 104 -0.78 -27.82 -20.76
N VAL A 105 -1.67 -27.14 -21.49
CA VAL A 105 -1.95 -25.71 -21.34
C VAL A 105 -2.53 -25.42 -19.95
N GLU A 106 -3.48 -26.22 -19.50
CA GLU A 106 -4.06 -26.09 -18.13
C GLU A 106 -2.98 -26.22 -17.07
N ALA A 107 -2.11 -27.22 -17.17
CA ALA A 107 -0.98 -27.41 -16.23
C ALA A 107 -0.07 -26.18 -16.20
N GLN A 108 0.29 -25.61 -17.38
CA GLN A 108 1.12 -24.41 -17.46
C GLN A 108 0.43 -23.15 -16.88
N ILE A 109 -0.87 -22.98 -17.11
CA ILE A 109 -1.65 -21.88 -16.53
C ILE A 109 -1.67 -22.00 -15.00
N VAL A 110 -1.81 -23.20 -14.47
CA VAL A 110 -1.76 -23.42 -13.00
C VAL A 110 -0.38 -23.04 -12.45
N GLN A 111 0.70 -23.48 -13.06
CA GLN A 111 2.06 -23.12 -12.62
C GLN A 111 2.29 -21.60 -12.66
N LEU A 112 1.94 -20.95 -13.76
CA LEU A 112 2.05 -19.51 -13.90
C LEU A 112 1.23 -18.76 -12.82
N SER A 113 0.00 -19.22 -12.56
CA SER A 113 -0.86 -18.62 -11.53
C SER A 113 -0.29 -18.76 -10.13
N LEU A 114 0.36 -19.88 -9.82
CA LEU A 114 1.07 -20.12 -8.55
C LEU A 114 2.27 -19.17 -8.42
N ALA A 115 3.09 -19.02 -9.46
CA ALA A 115 4.24 -18.11 -9.45
C ALA A 115 3.81 -16.64 -9.27
N VAL A 116 2.76 -16.20 -9.97
CA VAL A 116 2.20 -14.85 -9.83
C VAL A 116 1.64 -14.63 -8.43
N THR A 117 0.91 -15.61 -7.89
CA THR A 117 0.37 -15.55 -6.54
C THR A 117 1.49 -15.44 -5.50
N GLN A 118 2.54 -16.25 -5.64
CA GLN A 118 3.73 -16.19 -4.79
C GLN A 118 4.39 -14.80 -4.83
N ALA A 119 4.56 -14.24 -6.03
CA ALA A 119 5.09 -12.88 -6.20
C ALA A 119 4.22 -11.84 -5.49
N ALA A 120 2.90 -11.91 -5.65
CA ALA A 120 1.96 -11.01 -5.00
C ALA A 120 2.02 -11.09 -3.47
N VAL A 121 2.09 -12.30 -2.92
CA VAL A 121 2.21 -12.53 -1.46
C VAL A 121 3.54 -11.96 -0.94
N PHE A 122 4.65 -12.23 -1.61
CA PHE A 122 5.97 -11.69 -1.22
C PHE A 122 6.00 -10.17 -1.29
N ALA A 123 5.44 -9.57 -2.34
CA ALA A 123 5.30 -8.13 -2.46
C ALA A 123 4.47 -7.54 -1.32
N ALA A 124 3.32 -8.15 -1.02
CA ALA A 124 2.42 -7.68 0.04
C ALA A 124 3.07 -7.76 1.43
N ILE A 125 3.77 -8.87 1.73
CA ILE A 125 4.49 -9.03 3.01
C ILE A 125 5.60 -7.99 3.12
N THR A 126 6.43 -7.83 2.09
CA THR A 126 7.57 -6.90 2.10
C THR A 126 7.09 -5.45 2.25
N ALA A 127 6.09 -5.03 1.46
CA ALA A 127 5.49 -3.71 1.58
C ALA A 127 4.79 -3.52 2.94
N GLY A 128 4.07 -4.53 3.42
CA GLY A 128 3.41 -4.50 4.72
C GLY A 128 4.39 -4.29 5.87
N LEU A 129 5.46 -5.07 5.92
CA LEU A 129 6.51 -4.92 6.94
C LEU A 129 7.13 -3.52 6.90
N TYR A 130 7.37 -2.98 5.72
CA TYR A 130 7.90 -1.64 5.56
C TYR A 130 6.92 -0.56 6.02
N PHE A 131 5.74 -0.47 5.40
CA PHE A 131 4.79 0.61 5.69
C PHE A 131 4.21 0.52 7.10
N ILE A 132 3.76 -0.67 7.53
CA ILE A 132 3.18 -0.88 8.87
C ILE A 132 4.24 -0.67 9.94
N GLY A 133 5.43 -1.25 9.75
CA GLY A 133 6.52 -1.18 10.72
C GLY A 133 6.97 0.25 10.97
N PHE A 134 7.20 1.04 9.92
CA PHE A 134 7.62 2.43 10.08
C PHE A 134 6.52 3.34 10.60
N GLU A 135 5.28 3.20 10.13
CA GLU A 135 4.17 4.05 10.61
C GLU A 135 3.77 3.76 12.06
N ALA A 136 3.84 2.50 12.50
CA ALA A 136 3.61 2.11 13.88
C ALA A 136 4.80 2.39 14.81
N SER A 137 6.00 2.65 14.26
CA SER A 137 7.21 2.94 15.03
C SER A 137 7.16 4.30 15.74
N ALA A 138 8.19 4.61 16.54
CA ALA A 138 8.37 5.94 17.14
C ALA A 138 8.53 7.06 16.09
N TRP A 139 8.86 6.71 14.85
CA TRP A 139 8.98 7.68 13.75
C TRP A 139 7.62 8.17 13.26
N GLN A 140 6.57 7.37 13.40
CA GLN A 140 5.21 7.68 12.90
C GLN A 140 5.22 8.02 11.40
N ALA A 141 6.20 7.56 10.67
CA ALA A 141 6.43 7.91 9.28
C ALA A 141 7.37 6.91 8.63
N THR A 142 7.12 6.59 7.38
CA THR A 142 8.10 5.91 6.53
C THR A 142 9.30 6.83 6.26
N PRO A 143 10.47 6.31 5.86
CA PRO A 143 11.63 7.11 5.52
C PRO A 143 11.34 8.25 4.53
N GLY A 144 10.60 7.99 3.45
CA GLY A 144 10.21 9.02 2.47
C GLY A 144 9.30 10.09 3.07
N LYS A 145 8.32 9.71 3.91
CA LYS A 145 7.50 10.67 4.66
C LYS A 145 8.34 11.49 5.63
N ARG A 146 9.25 10.82 6.35
CA ARG A 146 10.14 11.49 7.30
C ARG A 146 11.04 12.51 6.62
N TRP A 147 11.61 12.17 5.45
CA TRP A 147 12.45 13.06 4.66
C TRP A 147 11.72 14.33 4.24
N LEU A 148 10.44 14.21 3.88
CA LEU A 148 9.59 15.35 3.54
C LEU A 148 8.92 16.02 4.76
N GLY A 149 9.35 15.70 5.99
CA GLY A 149 8.83 16.31 7.21
C GLY A 149 7.36 15.97 7.47
N LEU A 150 6.92 14.76 7.12
CA LEU A 150 5.57 14.26 7.35
C LEU A 150 5.55 13.25 8.49
N LYS A 151 4.39 13.14 9.16
CA LYS A 151 4.11 12.08 10.12
C LYS A 151 2.64 11.66 10.05
N VAL A 152 2.38 10.41 10.43
CA VAL A 152 1.03 9.84 10.51
C VAL A 152 0.58 9.88 11.96
N VAL A 153 -0.60 10.40 12.20
CA VAL A 153 -1.22 10.49 13.53
C VAL A 153 -2.68 10.08 13.44
N ASP A 154 -3.28 9.78 14.58
CA ASP A 154 -4.73 9.61 14.66
C ASP A 154 -5.46 10.95 14.61
N LEU A 155 -6.78 10.94 14.74
CA LEU A 155 -7.60 12.16 14.70
C LEU A 155 -7.33 13.11 15.87
N HIS A 156 -6.79 12.57 16.98
CA HIS A 156 -6.44 13.34 18.18
C HIS A 156 -4.99 13.84 18.15
N GLY A 157 -4.22 13.54 17.09
CA GLY A 157 -2.81 13.93 16.96
C GLY A 157 -1.85 12.99 17.67
N THR A 158 -2.31 11.85 18.19
CA THR A 158 -1.49 10.86 18.89
C THR A 158 -0.89 9.83 17.93
N ARG A 159 0.07 9.06 18.43
CA ARG A 159 0.73 8.00 17.67
C ARG A 159 -0.25 6.88 17.32
N ILE A 160 -0.18 6.38 16.11
CA ILE A 160 -0.96 5.21 15.70
C ILE A 160 -0.28 3.91 16.17
N GLY A 161 -1.11 2.95 16.57
CA GLY A 161 -0.65 1.59 16.87
C GLY A 161 -0.64 0.69 15.63
N TRP A 162 -0.13 -0.53 15.81
CA TRP A 162 -0.04 -1.55 14.75
C TRP A 162 -1.38 -1.82 14.05
N GLY A 163 -2.48 -1.92 14.79
CA GLY A 163 -3.80 -2.17 14.19
C GLY A 163 -4.25 -1.10 13.21
N ARG A 164 -4.08 0.19 13.55
CA ARG A 164 -4.40 1.29 12.64
C ARG A 164 -3.43 1.36 11.45
N ALA A 165 -2.14 1.09 11.67
CA ALA A 165 -1.16 1.04 10.60
C ALA A 165 -1.48 -0.11 9.61
N SER A 166 -1.87 -1.29 10.11
CA SER A 166 -2.32 -2.41 9.28
C SER A 166 -3.60 -2.08 8.52
N ALA A 167 -4.61 -1.49 9.17
CA ALA A 167 -5.84 -1.07 8.51
C ALA A 167 -5.57 -0.06 7.39
N ARG A 168 -4.63 0.89 7.59
CA ARG A 168 -4.17 1.83 6.55
C ARG A 168 -3.55 1.12 5.38
N PHE A 169 -2.64 0.18 5.65
CA PHE A 169 -1.96 -0.59 4.61
C PHE A 169 -2.95 -1.40 3.77
N LEU A 170 -3.85 -2.15 4.42
CA LEU A 170 -4.86 -2.96 3.73
C LEU A 170 -5.83 -2.10 2.91
N ALA A 171 -6.32 -0.99 3.46
CA ALA A 171 -7.17 -0.06 2.71
C ALA A 171 -6.42 0.63 1.57
N GLY A 172 -5.11 0.88 1.74
CA GLY A 172 -4.22 1.37 0.69
C GLY A 172 -4.05 0.36 -0.44
N THR A 173 -3.86 -0.91 -0.11
CA THR A 173 -3.77 -2.01 -1.08
C THR A 173 -5.06 -2.11 -1.91
N LEU A 174 -6.23 -1.99 -1.28
CA LEU A 174 -7.51 -1.94 -1.98
C LEU A 174 -7.60 -0.76 -2.96
N SER A 175 -6.97 0.38 -2.63
CA SER A 175 -6.92 1.54 -3.54
C SER A 175 -6.13 1.25 -4.83
N TRP A 176 -5.17 0.34 -4.82
CA TRP A 176 -4.46 -0.09 -6.01
C TRP A 176 -5.36 -0.83 -6.99
N LEU A 177 -6.30 -1.64 -6.50
CA LEU A 177 -7.28 -2.34 -7.32
C LEU A 177 -8.24 -1.37 -8.03
N THR A 178 -8.41 -0.17 -7.49
CA THR A 178 -9.25 0.89 -8.06
C THR A 178 -8.41 1.99 -8.75
N LEU A 179 -7.31 1.64 -9.40
CA LEU A 179 -6.40 2.56 -10.12
C LEU A 179 -5.95 3.76 -9.26
N ASN A 180 -5.71 3.53 -7.97
CA ASN A 180 -5.31 4.55 -7.00
C ASN A 180 -6.33 5.68 -6.72
N LEU A 181 -7.60 5.52 -7.10
CA LEU A 181 -8.65 6.52 -6.81
C LEU A 181 -8.74 6.84 -5.31
N GLY A 182 -8.54 5.84 -4.46
CA GLY A 182 -8.52 6.04 -3.00
C GLY A 182 -7.40 6.96 -2.50
N HIS A 183 -6.25 6.99 -3.19
CA HIS A 183 -5.16 7.91 -2.89
C HIS A 183 -5.44 9.31 -3.45
N ALA A 184 -6.03 9.41 -4.64
CA ALA A 184 -6.40 10.66 -5.28
C ALA A 184 -7.45 11.45 -4.47
N LEU A 185 -8.26 10.75 -3.66
CA LEU A 185 -9.27 11.37 -2.80
C LEU A 185 -8.68 12.44 -1.87
N ALA A 186 -7.44 12.29 -1.44
CA ALA A 186 -6.73 13.28 -0.62
C ALA A 186 -6.53 14.63 -1.33
N GLY A 187 -6.55 14.66 -2.67
CA GLY A 187 -6.45 15.89 -3.45
C GLY A 187 -7.76 16.66 -3.58
N TRP A 188 -8.89 15.96 -3.45
CA TRP A 188 -10.23 16.57 -3.62
C TRP A 188 -10.91 16.90 -2.28
N ARG A 189 -10.50 16.28 -1.19
CA ARG A 189 -11.09 16.52 0.13
C ARG A 189 -10.48 17.73 0.82
N ALA A 190 -11.30 18.56 1.42
CA ALA A 190 -10.86 19.73 2.19
C ALA A 190 -9.98 19.34 3.41
N ASP A 191 -10.21 18.16 3.99
CA ASP A 191 -9.42 17.65 5.12
C ASP A 191 -8.14 16.90 4.68
N GLY A 192 -7.90 16.76 3.36
CA GLY A 192 -6.70 16.16 2.80
C GLY A 192 -6.52 14.66 3.11
N ARG A 193 -7.58 13.94 3.55
CA ARG A 193 -7.51 12.52 3.88
C ARG A 193 -7.78 11.65 2.66
N ALA A 194 -6.92 10.64 2.45
CA ALA A 194 -7.12 9.57 1.48
C ALA A 194 -8.09 8.50 2.04
N LEU A 195 -8.53 7.58 1.19
CA LEU A 195 -9.44 6.49 1.61
C LEU A 195 -8.87 5.69 2.79
N HIS A 196 -7.61 5.30 2.74
CA HIS A 196 -6.96 4.56 3.82
C HIS A 196 -6.85 5.36 5.13
N ASP A 197 -6.76 6.70 5.05
CA ASP A 197 -6.81 7.58 6.22
C ASP A 197 -8.18 7.55 6.87
N LEU A 198 -9.24 7.52 6.05
CA LEU A 198 -10.63 7.48 6.53
C LEU A 198 -10.94 6.15 7.21
N VAL A 199 -10.58 5.05 6.58
CA VAL A 199 -10.83 3.68 7.09
C VAL A 199 -10.12 3.47 8.43
N ALA A 200 -8.87 3.94 8.56
CA ALA A 200 -8.08 3.75 9.78
C ALA A 200 -8.27 4.85 10.84
N GLY A 201 -9.08 5.88 10.58
CA GLY A 201 -9.26 7.00 11.50
C GLY A 201 -7.96 7.77 11.76
N THR A 202 -7.21 8.07 10.71
CA THR A 202 -5.89 8.70 10.79
C THR A 202 -5.77 9.91 9.86
N ARG A 203 -4.67 10.63 9.95
CA ARG A 203 -4.30 11.71 9.05
C ARG A 203 -2.79 11.85 8.91
N VAL A 204 -2.34 12.40 7.79
CA VAL A 204 -0.93 12.76 7.58
C VAL A 204 -0.78 14.25 7.80
N VAL A 205 0.15 14.62 8.67
CA VAL A 205 0.41 16.01 9.04
C VAL A 205 1.88 16.38 8.84
N THR A 206 2.14 17.67 8.67
CA THR A 206 3.50 18.20 8.65
C THR A 206 4.07 18.21 10.07
N ARG A 207 5.34 17.82 10.22
CA ARG A 207 6.08 18.03 11.46
C ARG A 207 6.25 19.53 11.65
N GLN A 208 5.78 20.06 12.77
CA GLN A 208 6.15 21.42 13.15
C GLN A 208 7.63 21.38 13.57
N PRO A 209 8.46 22.34 13.13
CA PRO A 209 9.77 22.53 13.75
C PRO A 209 9.52 22.78 15.24
N VAL A 210 10.32 22.13 16.08
CA VAL A 210 10.32 22.43 17.52
C VAL A 210 10.61 23.92 17.62
N ARG A 211 9.60 24.73 17.96
CA ARG A 211 9.82 26.13 18.35
C ARG A 211 10.73 26.05 19.55
N GLN A 212 12.02 26.36 19.39
CA GLN A 212 12.85 26.71 20.52
C GLN A 212 12.11 27.87 21.20
N ARG A 213 11.66 27.62 22.43
CA ARG A 213 11.30 28.73 23.33
C ARG A 213 12.56 29.60 23.39
N SER A 214 12.58 30.66 22.60
CA SER A 214 13.50 31.76 22.85
C SER A 214 13.21 32.16 24.27
N GLY A 215 14.16 31.83 25.16
CA GLY A 215 14.09 32.17 26.56
C GLY A 215 13.82 33.66 26.64
N ASP A 216 12.74 33.96 27.33
CA ASP A 216 12.53 35.26 27.93
C ASP A 216 13.66 35.47 28.95
N ARG A 217 14.74 36.07 28.44
CA ARG A 217 15.72 36.74 29.30
C ARG A 217 15.27 38.20 29.33
N SER A 218 14.28 38.48 30.08
CA SER A 218 14.05 39.81 30.60
C SER A 218 14.90 39.93 31.89
N GLU A 219 16.00 40.64 31.74
CA GLU A 219 16.67 41.33 32.86
C GLU A 219 15.77 42.50 33.32
#